data_ba1f2966393484e6097bb754f942563c
#
_entry.id   ba1f2966393484e6097bb754f942563c
#
_cell.length_a   1.000
_cell.length_b   1.000
_cell.length_c   1.000
_cell.angle_alpha   90.00
_cell.angle_beta   90.00
_cell.angle_gamma   90.00
#
_symmetry.space_group_name_H-M   'P 1'
#
loop_
_entity.id
_entity.type
_entity.pdbx_description
1 polymer ?
#
loop_
_entity_poly.entity_id
_entity_poly.type
_entity_poly.pdbx_seq_one_letter_code
_entity_poly.pdbx_strand_id
1 'polypeptide(L)'
;EDERVIVKRNLGFFSTADSLVANNLVLALYRLITNPECRQYILRQSLEEAIHTHAYQYCIESLGMDEGEIFNMYREVPCVARKASWGDETLIHRGR
;
A
#
# COMPACT_ATOMS: atom_id res chain seq x y z
N GLU A 1 -0.29 25.87 0.37
CA GLU A 1 0.58 25.12 1.30
C GLU A 1 -0.18 24.03 2.06
N ASP A 2 -1.32 24.38 2.62
CA ASP A 2 -2.15 23.41 3.35
C ASP A 2 -2.66 22.30 2.43
N GLU A 3 -3.06 22.65 1.23
CA GLU A 3 -3.47 21.68 0.22
C GLU A 3 -2.33 20.73 -0.14
N ARG A 4 -1.13 21.26 -0.26
CA ARG A 4 0.05 20.46 -0.57
C ARG A 4 0.36 19.46 0.54
N VAL A 5 0.20 19.84 1.80
CA VAL A 5 0.40 18.96 2.95
C VAL A 5 -0.63 17.82 2.96
N ILE A 6 -1.89 18.14 2.67
CA ILE A 6 -2.96 17.13 2.60
C ILE A 6 -2.66 16.10 1.51
N VAL A 7 -2.34 16.55 0.32
CA VAL A 7 -2.01 15.65 -0.81
C VAL A 7 -0.80 14.79 -0.47
N LYS A 8 0.23 15.40 0.10
CA LYS A 8 1.46 14.71 0.46
C LYS A 8 1.23 13.58 1.46
N ARG A 9 0.45 13.84 2.51
CA ARG A 9 0.14 12.84 3.54
C ARG A 9 -0.73 11.71 2.98
N ASN A 10 -1.69 12.03 2.13
CA ASN A 10 -2.53 11.01 1.49
C ASN A 10 -1.71 10.12 0.56
N LEU A 11 -0.83 10.69 -0.25
CA LEU A 11 0.04 9.93 -1.14
C LEU A 11 0.97 9.01 -0.34
N GLY A 12 1.51 9.51 0.78
CA GLY A 12 2.35 8.70 1.66
C GLY A 12 1.61 7.49 2.22
N PHE A 13 0.39 7.68 2.68
CA PHE A 13 -0.42 6.58 3.20
C PHE A 13 -0.79 5.58 2.09
N PHE A 14 -1.31 6.05 0.96
CA PHE A 14 -1.77 5.17 -0.11
C PHE A 14 -0.62 4.38 -0.75
N SER A 15 0.53 5.01 -0.95
CA SER A 15 1.69 4.30 -1.51
C SER A 15 2.12 3.13 -0.63
N THR A 16 2.12 3.33 0.69
CA THR A 16 2.46 2.27 1.64
C THR A 16 1.35 1.22 1.73
N ALA A 17 0.11 1.65 1.83
CA ALA A 17 -1.04 0.75 2.00
C ALA A 17 -1.20 -0.20 0.83
N ASP A 18 -1.10 0.30 -0.40
CA ASP A 18 -1.26 -0.55 -1.59
C ASP A 18 -0.14 -1.59 -1.71
N SER A 19 1.08 -1.21 -1.34
CA SER A 19 2.20 -2.16 -1.31
C SER A 19 1.98 -3.26 -0.27
N LEU A 20 1.49 -2.90 0.93
CA LEU A 20 1.19 -3.88 1.98
C LEU A 20 0.05 -4.82 1.55
N VAL A 21 -1.00 -4.30 0.93
CA VAL A 21 -2.11 -5.11 0.45
C VAL A 21 -1.64 -6.10 -0.62
N ALA A 22 -0.89 -5.64 -1.61
CA ALA A 22 -0.37 -6.50 -2.66
C ALA A 22 0.49 -7.63 -2.10
N ASN A 23 1.40 -7.31 -1.18
CA ASN A 23 2.25 -8.31 -0.56
C ASN A 23 1.45 -9.33 0.25
N ASN A 24 0.46 -8.89 1.01
CA ASN A 24 -0.35 -9.79 1.82
C ASN A 24 -1.25 -10.68 0.99
N LEU A 25 -1.78 -10.20 -0.14
CA LEU A 25 -2.56 -11.03 -1.03
C LEU A 25 -1.75 -12.21 -1.56
N VAL A 26 -0.50 -11.95 -1.94
CA VAL A 26 0.38 -12.99 -2.47
C VAL A 26 0.97 -13.85 -1.37
N LEU A 27 1.51 -13.25 -0.32
CA LEU A 27 2.30 -13.98 0.68
C LEU A 27 1.44 -14.66 1.74
N ALA A 28 0.27 -14.12 2.06
CA ALA A 28 -0.57 -14.65 3.12
C ALA A 28 -1.84 -15.34 2.63
N LEU A 29 -2.59 -14.69 1.78
CA LEU A 29 -3.90 -15.21 1.36
C LEU A 29 -3.82 -16.23 0.23
N TYR A 30 -2.91 -16.05 -0.73
CA TYR A 30 -2.84 -16.90 -1.91
C TYR A 30 -2.69 -18.39 -1.55
N ARG A 31 -1.84 -18.71 -0.58
CA ARG A 31 -1.60 -20.09 -0.16
C ARG A 31 -2.78 -20.74 0.53
N LEU A 32 -3.69 -19.93 1.10
CA LEU A 32 -4.87 -20.42 1.81
C LEU A 32 -6.04 -20.72 0.88
N ILE A 33 -5.99 -20.17 -0.32
CA ILE A 33 -7.04 -20.33 -1.33
C ILE A 33 -6.58 -21.39 -2.32
N THR A 34 -7.36 -22.46 -2.47
CA THR A 34 -7.00 -23.56 -3.36
C THR A 34 -7.76 -23.58 -4.67
N ASN A 35 -8.88 -22.87 -4.77
CA ASN A 35 -9.67 -22.77 -5.99
C ASN A 35 -8.92 -22.00 -7.07
N PRO A 36 -8.71 -22.59 -8.27
CA PRO A 36 -7.92 -21.94 -9.32
C PRO A 36 -8.47 -20.58 -9.78
N GLU A 37 -9.77 -20.44 -9.91
CA GLU A 37 -10.37 -19.17 -10.33
C GLU A 37 -10.19 -18.09 -9.26
N CYS A 38 -10.34 -18.45 -7.99
CA CYS A 38 -10.10 -17.54 -6.90
C CYS A 38 -8.64 -17.11 -6.83
N ARG A 39 -7.71 -18.02 -7.12
CA ARG A 39 -6.28 -17.67 -7.20
C ARG A 39 -6.00 -16.69 -8.33
N GLN A 40 -6.63 -16.87 -9.47
CA GLN A 40 -6.51 -15.93 -10.58
C GLN A 40 -7.03 -14.55 -10.20
N TYR A 41 -8.14 -14.49 -9.47
CA TYR A 41 -8.69 -13.22 -8.97
C TYR A 41 -7.70 -12.53 -8.04
N ILE A 42 -7.12 -13.25 -7.10
CA ILE A 42 -6.15 -12.69 -6.14
C ILE A 42 -4.92 -12.16 -6.86
N LEU A 43 -4.41 -12.89 -7.84
CA LEU A 43 -3.26 -12.44 -8.63
C LEU A 43 -3.59 -11.20 -9.44
N ARG A 44 -4.78 -11.13 -10.02
CA ARG A 44 -5.21 -9.94 -10.75
C ARG A 44 -5.37 -8.75 -9.82
N GLN A 45 -5.93 -8.94 -8.64
CA GLN A 45 -6.04 -7.89 -7.64
C GLN A 45 -4.67 -7.38 -7.21
N SER A 46 -3.72 -8.29 -7.01
CA SER A 46 -2.34 -7.91 -6.68
C SER A 46 -1.70 -7.08 -7.79
N LEU A 47 -1.96 -7.42 -9.04
CA LEU A 47 -1.50 -6.64 -10.19
C LEU A 47 -2.10 -5.23 -10.18
N GLU A 48 -3.40 -5.11 -9.91
CA GLU A 48 -4.05 -3.80 -9.83
C GLU A 48 -3.45 -2.96 -8.71
N GLU A 49 -3.17 -3.54 -7.55
CA GLU A 49 -2.53 -2.82 -6.45
C GLU A 49 -1.12 -2.37 -6.82
N ALA A 50 -0.38 -3.18 -7.58
CA ALA A 50 0.94 -2.80 -8.08
C ALA A 50 0.85 -1.62 -9.06
N ILE A 51 -0.17 -1.61 -9.92
CA ILE A 51 -0.43 -0.51 -10.85
C ILE A 51 -0.75 0.77 -10.06
N HIS A 52 -1.55 0.66 -8.99
CA HIS A 52 -1.87 1.81 -8.12
C HIS A 52 -0.60 2.38 -7.49
N THR A 53 0.29 1.52 -7.00
CA THR A 53 1.57 1.95 -6.41
C THR A 53 2.39 2.73 -7.44
N HIS A 54 2.46 2.23 -8.66
CA HIS A 54 3.17 2.92 -9.75
C HIS A 54 2.53 4.26 -10.09
N ALA A 55 1.19 4.31 -10.09
CA ALA A 55 0.46 5.55 -10.34
C ALA A 55 0.75 6.60 -9.26
N TYR A 56 0.84 6.20 -8.00
CA TYR A 56 1.19 7.13 -6.91
C TYR A 56 2.61 7.65 -7.04
N GLN A 57 3.55 6.82 -7.46
CA GLN A 57 4.92 7.27 -7.75
C GLN A 57 4.93 8.33 -8.85
N TYR A 58 4.16 8.10 -9.90
CA TYR A 58 4.02 9.06 -10.99
C TYR A 58 3.44 10.39 -10.49
N CYS A 59 2.43 10.34 -9.63
CA CYS A 59 1.85 11.54 -9.03
C CYS A 59 2.87 12.30 -8.19
N ILE A 60 3.66 11.59 -7.39
CA ILE A 60 4.69 12.19 -6.55
C ILE A 60 5.72 12.93 -7.40
N GLU A 61 6.19 12.30 -8.46
CA GLU A 61 7.15 12.90 -9.39
C GLU A 61 6.55 14.12 -10.10
N SER A 62 5.31 14.00 -10.56
CA SER A 62 4.62 15.06 -11.29
C SER A 62 4.40 16.31 -10.46
N LEU A 63 4.20 16.13 -9.14
CA LEU A 63 4.00 17.25 -8.22
C LEU A 63 5.31 17.80 -7.68
N GLY A 64 6.45 17.23 -8.08
CA GLY A 64 7.76 17.68 -7.63
C GLY A 64 8.03 17.41 -6.16
N MET A 65 7.41 16.38 -5.58
CA MET A 65 7.63 15.99 -4.19
C MET A 65 8.79 15.00 -4.09
N ASP A 66 9.44 14.98 -2.93
CA ASP A 66 10.53 14.05 -2.65
C ASP A 66 9.97 12.68 -2.30
N GLU A 67 10.27 11.68 -3.13
CA GLU A 67 9.81 10.31 -2.92
C GLU A 67 10.28 9.73 -1.59
N GLY A 68 11.54 9.98 -1.22
CA GLY A 68 12.08 9.50 0.04
C GLY A 68 11.33 10.04 1.24
N GLU A 69 10.99 11.31 1.23
CA GLU A 69 10.20 11.96 2.29
C GLU A 69 8.81 11.34 2.39
N ILE A 70 8.16 11.10 1.25
CA ILE A 70 6.83 10.52 1.23
C ILE A 70 6.83 9.08 1.73
N PHE A 71 7.80 8.26 1.30
CA PHE A 71 7.90 6.88 1.77
C PHE A 71 8.23 6.81 3.27
N ASN A 72 8.92 7.79 3.82
CA ASN A 72 9.21 7.81 5.25
C ASN A 72 8.06 8.31 6.11
N MET A 73 7.00 8.85 5.52
CA MET A 73 5.86 9.37 6.28
C MET A 73 5.19 8.34 7.17
N TYR A 74 5.19 7.06 6.76
CA TYR A 74 4.61 6.02 7.59
C TYR A 74 5.35 5.82 8.91
N ARG A 75 6.60 6.33 9.00
CA ARG A 75 7.40 6.30 10.23
C ARG A 75 7.31 7.61 11.00
N GLU A 76 7.25 8.74 10.29
CA GLU A 76 7.36 10.07 10.87
C GLU A 76 6.01 10.64 11.32
N VAL A 77 4.93 10.33 10.60
CA VAL A 77 3.59 10.83 10.92
C VAL A 77 2.86 9.76 11.73
N PRO A 78 2.56 10.02 13.03
CA PRO A 78 2.01 8.97 13.91
C PRO A 78 0.72 8.33 13.42
N CYS A 79 -0.18 9.09 12.82
CA CYS A 79 -1.44 8.53 12.34
C CYS A 79 -1.24 7.59 11.14
N VAL A 80 -0.31 7.92 10.25
CA VAL A 80 0.04 7.07 9.10
C VAL A 80 0.72 5.80 9.60
N ALA A 81 1.66 5.95 10.53
CA ALA A 81 2.38 4.81 11.10
C ALA A 81 1.42 3.81 11.77
N ARG A 82 0.45 4.30 12.53
CA ARG A 82 -0.53 3.43 13.21
C ARG A 82 -1.42 2.70 12.21
N LYS A 83 -1.86 3.35 11.16
CA LYS A 83 -2.66 2.72 10.11
C LYS A 83 -1.88 1.64 9.38
N ALA A 84 -0.64 1.91 9.03
CA ALA A 84 0.21 0.94 8.35
C ALA A 84 0.51 -0.27 9.25
N SER A 85 0.85 -0.05 10.51
CA SER A 85 1.11 -1.12 11.47
C SER A 85 -0.13 -1.98 11.70
N TRP A 86 -1.29 -1.37 11.87
CA TRP A 86 -2.54 -2.12 12.04
C TRP A 86 -2.83 -3.01 10.84
N GLY A 87 -2.70 -2.47 9.64
CA GLY A 87 -2.93 -3.22 8.41
C GLY A 87 -1.98 -4.40 8.29
N ASP A 88 -0.69 -4.16 8.52
CA ASP A 88 0.33 -5.19 8.43
C ASP A 88 0.10 -6.31 9.45
N GLU A 89 -0.08 -5.97 10.72
CA GLU A 89 -0.34 -6.95 11.78
C GLU A 89 -1.61 -7.75 11.54
N THR A 90 -2.70 -7.08 11.20
CA THR A 90 -4.00 -7.72 11.00
C THR A 90 -3.96 -8.70 9.84
N LEU A 91 -3.40 -8.31 8.70
CA LEU A 91 -3.34 -9.16 7.52
C LEU A 91 -2.37 -10.32 7.69
N ILE A 92 -1.21 -10.08 8.29
CA ILE A 92 -0.24 -11.15 8.55
C ILE A 92 -0.78 -12.18 9.52
N HIS A 93 -1.39 -11.76 10.62
CA HIS A 93 -1.95 -12.69 11.62
C HIS A 93 -3.09 -13.50 11.03
N ARG A 94 -3.96 -12.92 10.22
CA ARG A 94 -5.03 -13.65 9.56
C ARG A 94 -4.52 -14.65 8.52
N GLY A 95 -3.38 -14.38 7.94
CA GLY A 95 -2.76 -15.27 6.97
C GLY A 95 -2.07 -16.48 7.59
N ARG A 96 -2.00 -16.54 8.90
CA ARG A 96 -1.42 -17.67 9.62
C ARG A 96 -2.51 -18.64 10.08
#